data_028f896fbed5451634ee351798aa27fc
#
_entry.id   028f896fbed5451634ee351798aa27fc
#
_cell.length_a   1.000
_cell.length_b   1.000
_cell.length_c   1.000
_cell.angle_alpha   90.00
_cell.angle_beta   90.00
_cell.angle_gamma   90.00
#
_symmetry.space_group_name_H-M   'P 1'
#
loop_
_entity.id
_entity.type
_entity.pdbx_description
1 polymer ?
#
loop_
_entity_poly.entity_id
_entity_poly.type
_entity_poly.pdbx_seq_one_letter_code
_entity_poly.pdbx_strand_id
1 'polypeptide(L)'
;HEFYNLGHMVEGAVAHYQATGKRNFLDIAIKYADCVCREIGNGPEQKKYVPGHQIAEMALVKLYMVTGDKKYLDQAKFFLDTRGYTSRKDAYSQAHKPVVEQDEAVGHAVRAVYMYSGMADVAAITGDSSYIKAIDKIWDNIVSKKIYITGGIGARHAGEAFGNNYELPNLSAYCETCAAIGNVYMNYRLFLLHGDAKYFDVLERTLYNGLISGVSLDGGSFFYPNPLSSSGKYSRKPWFGCACCPSNVSRFIPSLPGYVYAVKDDQVYVNLF
;
A
#
# COMPACT_ATOMS: atom_id res chain seq x y z
N HIS A 1 -16.04 3.25 4.30
CA HIS A 1 -15.45 1.92 4.58
C HIS A 1 -15.65 0.94 3.43
N GLU A 2 -16.64 1.14 2.57
CA GLU A 2 -17.01 0.22 1.50
C GLU A 2 -15.85 -0.03 0.53
N PHE A 3 -15.14 1.01 0.08
CA PHE A 3 -14.00 0.84 -0.81
C PHE A 3 -12.80 0.15 -0.15
N TYR A 4 -12.63 0.32 1.16
CA TYR A 4 -11.64 -0.41 1.92
C TYR A 4 -11.97 -1.91 1.93
N ASN A 5 -13.23 -2.24 2.22
CA ASN A 5 -13.72 -3.61 2.20
C ASN A 5 -13.62 -4.22 0.79
N LEU A 6 -13.98 -3.46 -0.25
CA LEU A 6 -13.80 -3.87 -1.65
C LEU A 6 -12.35 -4.25 -1.92
N GLY A 7 -11.42 -3.36 -1.58
CA GLY A 7 -10.00 -3.58 -1.86
C GLY A 7 -9.47 -4.86 -1.21
N HIS A 8 -9.71 -5.05 0.08
CA HIS A 8 -9.29 -6.27 0.79
C HIS A 8 -9.99 -7.54 0.30
N MET A 9 -11.28 -7.45 -0.01
CA MET A 9 -12.04 -8.58 -0.55
C MET A 9 -11.50 -9.01 -1.91
N VAL A 10 -11.25 -8.06 -2.81
CA VAL A 10 -10.69 -8.34 -4.14
C VAL A 10 -9.29 -8.92 -4.02
N GLU A 11 -8.41 -8.36 -3.17
CA GLU A 11 -7.07 -8.91 -2.91
C GLU A 11 -7.13 -10.37 -2.44
N GLY A 12 -7.99 -10.68 -1.47
CA GLY A 12 -8.19 -12.04 -0.98
C GLY A 12 -8.77 -12.98 -2.03
N ALA A 13 -9.72 -12.50 -2.83
CA ALA A 13 -10.36 -13.30 -3.88
C ALA A 13 -9.40 -13.63 -5.03
N VAL A 14 -8.58 -12.67 -5.43
CA VAL A 14 -7.53 -12.89 -6.45
C VAL A 14 -6.50 -13.89 -5.93
N ALA A 15 -6.01 -13.72 -4.70
CA ALA A 15 -5.06 -14.66 -4.09
C ALA A 15 -5.63 -16.08 -3.98
N HIS A 16 -6.90 -16.21 -3.56
CA HIS A 16 -7.58 -17.51 -3.51
C HIS A 16 -7.69 -18.15 -4.90
N TYR A 17 -8.05 -17.37 -5.92
CA TYR A 17 -8.14 -17.87 -7.30
C TYR A 17 -6.77 -18.32 -7.82
N GLN A 18 -5.73 -17.52 -7.62
CA GLN A 18 -4.37 -17.86 -8.05
C GLN A 18 -3.83 -19.13 -7.36
N ALA A 19 -4.13 -19.31 -6.08
CA ALA A 19 -3.68 -20.47 -5.31
C ALA A 19 -4.46 -21.75 -5.59
N THR A 20 -5.73 -21.65 -5.97
CA THR A 20 -6.63 -22.83 -6.02
C THR A 20 -7.28 -23.07 -7.38
N GLY A 21 -7.27 -22.11 -8.29
CA GLY A 21 -8.04 -22.12 -9.54
C GLY A 21 -9.54 -21.96 -9.35
N LYS A 22 -10.06 -21.86 -8.11
CA LYS A 22 -11.49 -21.80 -7.82
C LYS A 22 -12.03 -20.37 -7.94
N ARG A 23 -13.10 -20.20 -8.72
CA ARG A 23 -13.69 -18.90 -9.01
C ARG A 23 -14.76 -18.44 -8.01
N ASN A 24 -15.26 -19.29 -7.14
CA ASN A 24 -16.40 -19.00 -6.28
C ASN A 24 -16.27 -17.68 -5.48
N PHE A 25 -15.10 -17.41 -4.92
CA PHE A 25 -14.85 -16.16 -4.20
C PHE A 25 -14.56 -15.00 -5.18
N LEU A 26 -13.82 -15.26 -6.25
CA LEU A 26 -13.53 -14.27 -7.28
C LEU A 26 -14.82 -13.73 -7.93
N ASP A 27 -15.79 -14.59 -8.25
CA ASP A 27 -17.05 -14.17 -8.87
C ASP A 27 -17.91 -13.28 -7.95
N ILE A 28 -17.81 -13.45 -6.62
CA ILE A 28 -18.44 -12.54 -5.66
C ILE A 28 -17.73 -11.18 -5.65
N ALA A 29 -16.40 -11.18 -5.63
CA ALA A 29 -15.60 -9.95 -5.66
C ALA A 29 -15.80 -9.17 -6.96
N ILE A 30 -15.94 -9.87 -8.09
CA ILE A 30 -16.29 -9.29 -9.41
C ILE A 30 -17.62 -8.54 -9.32
N LYS A 31 -18.66 -9.15 -8.77
CA LYS A 31 -19.97 -8.49 -8.63
C LYS A 31 -19.89 -7.21 -7.80
N TYR A 32 -19.08 -7.22 -6.75
CA TYR A 32 -18.86 -6.02 -5.93
C TYR A 32 -18.12 -4.94 -6.72
N ALA A 33 -17.03 -5.30 -7.40
CA ALA A 33 -16.28 -4.37 -8.25
C ALA A 33 -17.14 -3.81 -9.39
N ASP A 34 -17.98 -4.63 -10.02
CA ASP A 34 -18.93 -4.21 -11.06
C ASP A 34 -19.93 -3.18 -10.54
N CYS A 35 -20.44 -3.40 -9.33
CA CYS A 35 -21.31 -2.40 -8.69
C CYS A 35 -20.60 -1.05 -8.54
N VAL A 36 -19.34 -1.05 -8.09
CA VAL A 36 -18.57 0.18 -7.95
C VAL A 36 -18.31 0.84 -9.30
N CYS A 37 -17.90 0.08 -10.32
CA CYS A 37 -17.68 0.59 -11.66
C CYS A 37 -18.95 1.20 -12.30
N ARG A 38 -20.14 0.69 -11.95
CA ARG A 38 -21.43 1.22 -12.42
C ARG A 38 -21.79 2.52 -11.72
N GLU A 39 -21.58 2.60 -10.40
CA GLU A 39 -22.06 3.72 -9.58
C GLU A 39 -21.07 4.88 -9.50
N ILE A 40 -19.77 4.63 -9.71
CA ILE A 40 -18.69 5.60 -9.50
C ILE A 40 -17.92 5.82 -10.79
N GLY A 41 -17.80 7.09 -11.20
CA GLY A 41 -17.11 7.43 -12.45
C GLY A 41 -17.39 8.86 -12.91
N ASN A 42 -17.21 9.09 -14.23
CA ASN A 42 -17.45 10.37 -14.89
C ASN A 42 -18.77 10.39 -15.71
N GLY A 43 -19.51 9.31 -15.74
CA GLY A 43 -20.80 9.23 -16.43
C GLY A 43 -21.85 10.18 -15.82
N PRO A 44 -22.91 10.52 -16.55
CA PRO A 44 -23.90 11.52 -16.12
C PRO A 44 -24.65 11.14 -14.84
N GLU A 45 -24.81 9.83 -14.59
CA GLU A 45 -25.48 9.32 -13.38
C GLU A 45 -24.50 8.79 -12.33
N GLN A 46 -23.20 8.76 -12.63
CA GLN A 46 -22.18 8.26 -11.72
C GLN A 46 -21.74 9.33 -10.71
N LYS A 47 -21.40 8.88 -9.52
CA LYS A 47 -20.87 9.74 -8.47
C LYS A 47 -19.36 9.91 -8.61
N LYS A 48 -18.87 11.15 -8.57
CA LYS A 48 -17.43 11.45 -8.47
C LYS A 48 -16.99 11.28 -7.02
N TYR A 49 -16.48 10.10 -6.69
CA TYR A 49 -16.04 9.75 -5.35
C TYR A 49 -14.71 9.01 -5.39
N VAL A 50 -13.89 9.17 -4.35
CA VAL A 50 -12.60 8.48 -4.21
C VAL A 50 -12.54 7.74 -2.87
N PRO A 51 -11.81 6.62 -2.79
CA PRO A 51 -11.64 5.89 -1.54
C PRO A 51 -11.12 6.79 -0.42
N GLY A 52 -11.74 6.72 0.74
CA GLY A 52 -11.25 7.43 1.94
C GLY A 52 -9.98 6.79 2.50
N HIS A 53 -9.89 5.47 2.43
CA HIS A 53 -8.66 4.70 2.64
C HIS A 53 -8.31 3.97 1.34
N GLN A 54 -7.11 4.21 0.85
CA GLN A 54 -6.60 3.61 -0.38
C GLN A 54 -6.31 2.13 -0.14
N ILE A 55 -6.68 1.31 -1.07
CA ILE A 55 -6.36 -0.09 -1.34
C ILE A 55 -7.13 -0.56 -2.58
N ALA A 56 -8.28 0.06 -2.86
CA ALA A 56 -9.10 -0.31 -4.00
C ALA A 56 -8.34 -0.16 -5.32
N GLU A 57 -7.46 0.82 -5.41
CA GLU A 57 -6.64 1.10 -6.59
C GLU A 57 -5.74 -0.10 -6.93
N MET A 58 -4.95 -0.60 -5.98
CA MET A 58 -4.11 -1.79 -6.17
C MET A 58 -4.93 -3.04 -6.47
N ALA A 59 -6.01 -3.22 -5.72
CA ALA A 59 -6.87 -4.40 -5.82
C ALA A 59 -7.55 -4.50 -7.20
N LEU A 60 -8.05 -3.38 -7.71
CA LEU A 60 -8.69 -3.33 -9.03
C LEU A 60 -7.70 -3.60 -10.16
N VAL A 61 -6.44 -3.16 -10.03
CA VAL A 61 -5.38 -3.54 -10.99
C VAL A 61 -5.14 -5.04 -10.96
N LYS A 62 -5.06 -5.67 -9.80
CA LYS A 62 -4.95 -7.13 -9.69
C LYS A 62 -6.15 -7.85 -10.28
N LEU A 63 -7.35 -7.31 -10.09
CA LEU A 63 -8.56 -7.87 -10.69
C LEU A 63 -8.51 -7.79 -12.22
N TYR A 64 -8.05 -6.66 -12.77
CA TYR A 64 -7.79 -6.53 -14.20
C TYR A 64 -6.81 -7.61 -14.70
N MET A 65 -5.69 -7.81 -13.99
CA MET A 65 -4.65 -8.77 -14.40
C MET A 65 -5.17 -10.22 -14.48
N VAL A 66 -6.13 -10.61 -13.63
CA VAL A 66 -6.67 -11.99 -13.64
C VAL A 66 -7.92 -12.16 -14.50
N THR A 67 -8.63 -11.07 -14.82
CA THR A 67 -9.87 -11.12 -15.62
C THR A 67 -9.69 -10.65 -17.07
N GLY A 68 -8.70 -9.81 -17.32
CA GLY A 68 -8.51 -9.10 -18.60
C GLY A 68 -9.52 -7.96 -18.82
N ASP A 69 -10.44 -7.71 -17.90
CA ASP A 69 -11.49 -6.69 -18.10
C ASP A 69 -10.97 -5.30 -17.75
N LYS A 70 -10.77 -4.51 -18.78
CA LYS A 70 -10.18 -3.16 -18.71
C LYS A 70 -10.94 -2.20 -17.79
N LYS A 71 -12.24 -2.41 -17.56
CA LYS A 71 -13.04 -1.53 -16.69
C LYS A 71 -12.47 -1.41 -15.27
N TYR A 72 -11.80 -2.45 -14.75
CA TYR A 72 -11.18 -2.41 -13.43
C TYR A 72 -9.91 -1.56 -13.41
N LEU A 73 -9.10 -1.63 -14.46
CA LEU A 73 -7.94 -0.74 -14.62
C LEU A 73 -8.40 0.72 -14.76
N ASP A 74 -9.43 0.97 -15.58
CA ASP A 74 -10.00 2.29 -15.78
C ASP A 74 -10.59 2.84 -14.47
N GLN A 75 -11.21 2.01 -13.65
CA GLN A 75 -11.73 2.42 -12.34
C GLN A 75 -10.60 2.73 -11.34
N ALA A 76 -9.53 1.94 -11.34
CA ALA A 76 -8.35 2.24 -10.51
C ALA A 76 -7.73 3.59 -10.90
N LYS A 77 -7.55 3.81 -12.21
CA LYS A 77 -7.05 5.09 -12.73
C LYS A 77 -7.99 6.24 -12.41
N PHE A 78 -9.30 6.06 -12.55
CA PHE A 78 -10.30 7.07 -12.19
C PHE A 78 -10.17 7.51 -10.73
N PHE A 79 -9.98 6.60 -9.79
CA PHE A 79 -9.79 6.95 -8.38
C PHE A 79 -8.54 7.80 -8.16
N LEU A 80 -7.46 7.49 -8.85
CA LEU A 80 -6.21 8.25 -8.77
C LEU A 80 -6.35 9.63 -9.42
N ASP A 81 -6.85 9.70 -10.66
CA ASP A 81 -7.01 10.95 -11.43
C ASP A 81 -7.99 11.92 -10.75
N THR A 82 -9.01 11.39 -10.08
CA THR A 82 -10.03 12.20 -9.42
C THR A 82 -9.58 12.70 -8.05
N ARG A 83 -8.60 12.04 -7.42
CA ARG A 83 -8.07 12.45 -6.12
C ARG A 83 -7.39 13.81 -6.22
N GLY A 84 -7.72 14.70 -5.28
CA GLY A 84 -7.29 16.10 -5.32
C GLY A 84 -8.25 17.03 -6.06
N TYR A 85 -9.23 16.50 -6.80
CA TYR A 85 -10.26 17.28 -7.48
C TYR A 85 -11.66 17.18 -6.86
N THR A 86 -11.85 16.32 -5.85
CA THR A 86 -13.10 16.23 -5.09
C THR A 86 -13.21 17.36 -4.06
N SER A 87 -14.35 17.43 -3.36
CA SER A 87 -14.53 18.35 -2.22
C SER A 87 -13.57 18.03 -1.05
N ARG A 88 -13.10 16.80 -0.93
CA ARG A 88 -12.08 16.42 0.04
C ARG A 88 -10.72 16.98 -0.37
N LYS A 89 -10.13 17.80 0.50
CA LYS A 89 -8.85 18.50 0.26
C LYS A 89 -7.85 18.30 1.41
N ASP A 90 -7.99 17.22 2.15
CA ASP A 90 -7.13 16.95 3.30
C ASP A 90 -5.85 16.18 2.92
N ALA A 91 -4.76 16.51 3.65
CA ALA A 91 -3.51 15.78 3.52
C ALA A 91 -3.59 14.37 4.14
N TYR A 92 -4.50 14.16 5.11
CA TYR A 92 -4.67 12.89 5.80
C TYR A 92 -4.97 11.73 4.85
N SER A 93 -5.78 11.97 3.83
CA SER A 93 -6.13 11.00 2.79
C SER A 93 -5.43 11.26 1.45
N GLN A 94 -4.32 12.02 1.45
CA GLN A 94 -3.56 12.41 0.26
C GLN A 94 -4.41 13.09 -0.82
N ALA A 95 -5.45 13.83 -0.42
CA ALA A 95 -6.36 14.53 -1.33
C ALA A 95 -6.09 16.05 -1.43
N HIS A 96 -5.00 16.54 -0.84
CA HIS A 96 -4.60 17.95 -0.80
C HIS A 96 -4.17 18.51 -2.16
N LYS A 97 -3.64 17.66 -3.04
CA LYS A 97 -3.20 17.95 -4.41
C LYS A 97 -3.60 16.81 -5.34
N PRO A 98 -3.74 17.03 -6.66
CA PRO A 98 -3.73 15.94 -7.64
C PRO A 98 -2.53 15.02 -7.45
N VAL A 99 -2.71 13.71 -7.64
CA VAL A 99 -1.67 12.74 -7.30
C VAL A 99 -0.38 12.93 -8.08
N VAL A 100 -0.48 13.39 -9.33
CA VAL A 100 0.68 13.69 -10.21
C VAL A 100 1.44 14.96 -9.83
N GLU A 101 0.87 15.80 -8.97
CA GLU A 101 1.50 17.04 -8.47
C GLU A 101 2.09 16.85 -7.06
N GLN A 102 1.91 15.66 -6.46
CA GLN A 102 2.46 15.38 -5.14
C GLN A 102 3.96 15.09 -5.24
N ASP A 103 4.70 15.66 -4.31
CA ASP A 103 6.15 15.59 -4.23
C ASP A 103 6.68 15.29 -2.83
N GLU A 104 5.78 15.15 -1.87
CA GLU A 104 6.06 14.88 -0.47
C GLU A 104 5.08 13.86 0.10
N ALA A 105 5.58 12.94 0.93
CA ALA A 105 4.74 12.01 1.68
C ALA A 105 4.10 12.71 2.88
N VAL A 106 2.77 12.75 2.91
CA VAL A 106 2.00 13.44 3.96
C VAL A 106 0.81 12.60 4.41
N GLY A 107 0.27 12.94 5.57
CA GLY A 107 -0.95 12.33 6.12
C GLY A 107 -0.75 10.89 6.57
N HIS A 108 -1.83 10.13 6.60
CA HIS A 108 -1.83 8.76 7.11
C HIS A 108 -0.91 7.85 6.28
N ALA A 109 0.07 7.23 6.95
CA ALA A 109 1.17 6.55 6.26
C ALA A 109 0.70 5.33 5.43
N VAL A 110 -0.20 4.50 5.97
CA VAL A 110 -0.72 3.32 5.25
C VAL A 110 -1.49 3.74 4.00
N ARG A 111 -2.37 4.73 4.12
CA ARG A 111 -3.14 5.26 2.97
C ARG A 111 -2.20 5.76 1.87
N ALA A 112 -1.15 6.48 2.26
CA ALA A 112 -0.16 7.03 1.35
C ALA A 112 0.56 5.93 0.56
N VAL A 113 1.22 4.99 1.24
CA VAL A 113 1.99 3.94 0.54
C VAL A 113 1.12 2.97 -0.25
N TYR A 114 -0.14 2.78 0.14
CA TYR A 114 -1.09 2.01 -0.67
C TYR A 114 -1.48 2.77 -1.94
N MET A 115 -1.70 4.09 -1.84
CA MET A 115 -1.93 4.93 -3.02
C MET A 115 -0.74 4.89 -3.97
N TYR A 116 0.47 5.09 -3.46
CA TYR A 116 1.70 5.07 -4.26
C TYR A 116 1.92 3.71 -4.92
N SER A 117 1.57 2.62 -4.25
CA SER A 117 1.55 1.28 -4.84
C SER A 117 0.55 1.18 -6.00
N GLY A 118 -0.66 1.70 -5.83
CA GLY A 118 -1.67 1.75 -6.90
C GLY A 118 -1.26 2.62 -8.08
N MET A 119 -0.60 3.77 -7.82
CA MET A 119 -0.02 4.62 -8.88
C MET A 119 1.05 3.86 -9.67
N ALA A 120 1.93 3.11 -8.99
CA ALA A 120 2.95 2.29 -9.64
C ALA A 120 2.34 1.18 -10.49
N ASP A 121 1.31 0.48 -9.99
CA ASP A 121 0.60 -0.56 -10.73
C ASP A 121 -0.08 -0.01 -12.00
N VAL A 122 -0.77 1.12 -11.89
CA VAL A 122 -1.42 1.77 -13.04
C VAL A 122 -0.37 2.26 -14.05
N ALA A 123 0.73 2.88 -13.57
CA ALA A 123 1.81 3.36 -14.43
C ALA A 123 2.48 2.22 -15.20
N ALA A 124 2.72 1.08 -14.55
CA ALA A 124 3.34 -0.10 -15.19
C ALA A 124 2.53 -0.63 -16.38
N ILE A 125 1.19 -0.56 -16.29
CA ILE A 125 0.29 -1.08 -17.33
C ILE A 125 0.01 -0.04 -18.41
N THR A 126 -0.16 1.23 -18.01
CA THR A 126 -0.59 2.30 -18.94
C THR A 126 0.56 3.05 -19.59
N GLY A 127 1.79 2.95 -19.02
CA GLY A 127 2.94 3.75 -19.44
C GLY A 127 2.86 5.22 -19.02
N ASP A 128 1.97 5.59 -18.09
CA ASP A 128 1.76 6.98 -17.67
C ASP A 128 2.95 7.49 -16.83
N SER A 129 3.87 8.17 -17.50
CA SER A 129 5.09 8.71 -16.89
C SER A 129 4.83 9.82 -15.86
N SER A 130 3.63 10.41 -15.82
CA SER A 130 3.31 11.44 -14.83
C SER A 130 3.21 10.85 -13.42
N TYR A 131 2.64 9.65 -13.29
CA TYR A 131 2.62 8.90 -12.03
C TYR A 131 4.04 8.52 -11.59
N ILE A 132 4.86 8.01 -12.52
CA ILE A 132 6.24 7.61 -12.22
C ILE A 132 7.02 8.79 -11.65
N LYS A 133 6.97 9.95 -12.31
CA LYS A 133 7.65 11.17 -11.86
C LYS A 133 7.22 11.63 -10.46
N ALA A 134 5.92 11.51 -10.15
CA ALA A 134 5.40 11.87 -8.83
C ALA A 134 5.87 10.88 -7.76
N ILE A 135 5.77 9.57 -8.05
CA ILE A 135 6.17 8.52 -7.09
C ILE A 135 7.68 8.58 -6.80
N ASP A 136 8.50 8.83 -7.81
CA ASP A 136 9.95 8.94 -7.64
C ASP A 136 10.32 10.08 -6.68
N LYS A 137 9.70 11.26 -6.84
CA LYS A 137 9.89 12.39 -5.92
C LYS A 137 9.44 12.06 -4.50
N ILE A 138 8.28 11.41 -4.38
CA ILE A 138 7.73 11.01 -3.07
C ILE A 138 8.63 9.96 -2.42
N TRP A 139 9.12 9.00 -3.18
CA TRP A 139 10.06 7.99 -2.69
C TRP A 139 11.35 8.63 -2.17
N ASP A 140 11.94 9.55 -2.94
CA ASP A 140 13.11 10.31 -2.52
C ASP A 140 12.83 11.09 -1.22
N ASN A 141 11.67 11.71 -1.08
CA ASN A 141 11.27 12.40 0.15
C ASN A 141 11.17 11.43 1.34
N ILE A 142 10.54 10.27 1.15
CA ILE A 142 10.43 9.26 2.21
C ILE A 142 11.82 8.79 2.63
N VAL A 143 12.62 8.32 1.70
CA VAL A 143 13.90 7.64 1.98
C VAL A 143 14.96 8.60 2.51
N SER A 144 14.97 9.84 2.04
CA SER A 144 15.96 10.84 2.48
C SER A 144 15.57 11.57 3.77
N LYS A 145 14.27 11.63 4.15
CA LYS A 145 13.81 12.56 5.19
C LYS A 145 12.80 12.01 6.18
N LYS A 146 12.13 10.89 5.88
CA LYS A 146 10.96 10.42 6.66
C LYS A 146 10.98 8.94 7.05
N ILE A 147 12.01 8.21 6.63
CA ILE A 147 12.18 6.80 6.99
C ILE A 147 13.03 6.68 8.26
N TYR A 148 12.67 5.76 9.11
CA TYR A 148 13.46 5.38 10.28
C TYR A 148 14.55 4.36 9.90
N ILE A 149 15.57 4.22 10.77
CA ILE A 149 16.66 3.27 10.56
C ILE A 149 16.19 1.83 10.34
N THR A 150 15.05 1.47 10.91
CA THR A 150 14.39 0.15 10.76
C THR A 150 13.64 -0.01 9.44
N GLY A 151 13.55 1.01 8.61
CA GLY A 151 12.66 1.04 7.46
C GLY A 151 11.21 1.40 7.81
N GLY A 152 10.90 1.64 9.09
CA GLY A 152 9.58 2.11 9.52
C GLY A 152 9.28 3.51 9.00
N ILE A 153 8.01 3.81 8.80
CA ILE A 153 7.50 5.09 8.33
C ILE A 153 6.26 5.51 9.14
N GLY A 154 5.98 6.83 9.16
CA GLY A 154 4.88 7.38 9.94
C GLY A 154 5.32 7.70 11.37
N ALA A 155 5.70 8.96 11.62
CA ALA A 155 6.26 9.39 12.90
C ALA A 155 5.20 9.65 13.98
N ARG A 156 4.00 10.08 13.57
CA ARG A 156 2.99 10.66 14.46
C ARG A 156 1.87 9.69 14.80
N HIS A 157 1.52 9.60 16.09
CA HIS A 157 0.30 8.92 16.53
C HIS A 157 -0.97 9.65 16.05
N ALA A 158 -0.97 10.98 16.10
CA ALA A 158 -2.09 11.77 15.60
C ALA A 158 -2.25 11.58 14.10
N GLY A 159 -3.35 10.92 13.70
CA GLY A 159 -3.65 10.59 12.32
C GLY A 159 -2.79 9.47 11.74
N GLU A 160 -2.02 8.74 12.56
CA GLU A 160 -1.16 7.63 12.08
C GLU A 160 -0.26 8.08 10.92
N ALA A 161 0.33 9.29 11.05
CA ALA A 161 0.74 10.11 9.93
C ALA A 161 2.27 10.24 9.80
N PHE A 162 2.69 10.57 8.58
CA PHE A 162 4.02 11.15 8.37
C PHE A 162 4.19 12.45 9.16
N GLY A 163 5.38 12.65 9.72
CA GLY A 163 5.80 13.91 10.30
C GLY A 163 6.33 14.88 9.25
N ASN A 164 6.84 16.03 9.71
CA ASN A 164 7.64 16.92 8.88
C ASN A 164 8.95 16.24 8.45
N ASN A 165 9.67 16.83 7.50
CA ASN A 165 10.99 16.33 7.13
C ASN A 165 11.91 16.27 8.37
N TYR A 166 12.56 15.12 8.57
CA TYR A 166 13.45 14.83 9.71
C TYR A 166 12.76 14.78 11.10
N GLU A 167 11.44 14.75 11.14
CA GLU A 167 10.68 14.47 12.37
C GLU A 167 10.64 12.96 12.62
N LEU A 168 11.65 12.46 13.31
CA LEU A 168 11.89 11.04 13.55
C LEU A 168 12.15 10.74 15.04
N PRO A 169 11.19 11.04 15.95
CA PRO A 169 11.35 10.77 17.37
C PRO A 169 11.38 9.27 17.64
N ASN A 170 12.28 8.78 18.51
CA ASN A 170 12.41 7.36 18.80
C ASN A 170 11.33 6.82 19.74
N LEU A 171 11.09 7.50 20.85
CA LEU A 171 10.16 7.04 21.90
C LEU A 171 8.69 7.14 21.47
N SER A 172 8.35 8.17 20.73
CA SER A 172 6.99 8.43 20.25
C SER A 172 6.79 8.09 18.77
N ALA A 173 7.71 7.34 18.16
CA ALA A 173 7.54 6.85 16.79
C ALA A 173 6.28 6.01 16.69
N TYR A 174 5.41 6.32 15.72
CA TYR A 174 4.26 5.46 15.46
C TYR A 174 4.68 4.21 14.69
N CYS A 175 5.29 4.38 13.52
CA CYS A 175 5.84 3.28 12.73
C CYS A 175 4.91 2.06 12.67
N GLU A 176 3.69 2.27 12.18
CA GLU A 176 2.65 1.24 12.15
C GLU A 176 3.11 0.00 11.36
N THR A 177 2.81 -1.19 11.88
CA THR A 177 3.11 -2.46 11.18
C THR A 177 2.47 -2.49 9.78
N CYS A 178 1.24 -1.97 9.62
CA CYS A 178 0.62 -1.87 8.28
C CYS A 178 1.36 -0.89 7.36
N ALA A 179 1.93 0.18 7.90
CA ALA A 179 2.71 1.12 7.11
C ALA A 179 4.03 0.48 6.62
N ALA A 180 4.66 -0.34 7.44
CA ALA A 180 5.83 -1.13 7.03
C ALA A 180 5.47 -2.09 5.89
N ILE A 181 4.34 -2.82 5.99
CA ILE A 181 3.86 -3.70 4.91
C ILE A 181 3.59 -2.90 3.63
N GLY A 182 2.92 -1.77 3.74
CA GLY A 182 2.66 -0.90 2.58
C GLY A 182 3.94 -0.33 1.96
N ASN A 183 4.96 -0.03 2.78
CA ASN A 183 6.27 0.40 2.29
C ASN A 183 6.99 -0.72 1.51
N VAL A 184 6.87 -1.97 1.95
CA VAL A 184 7.35 -3.14 1.19
C VAL A 184 6.62 -3.24 -0.15
N TYR A 185 5.28 -3.10 -0.17
CA TYR A 185 4.51 -3.14 -1.42
C TYR A 185 4.92 -2.05 -2.42
N MET A 186 5.13 -0.84 -1.95
CA MET A 186 5.56 0.29 -2.79
C MET A 186 6.96 0.03 -3.36
N ASN A 187 7.92 -0.33 -2.52
CA ASN A 187 9.31 -0.54 -2.95
C ASN A 187 9.42 -1.72 -3.93
N TYR A 188 8.68 -2.80 -3.74
CA TYR A 188 8.65 -3.92 -4.69
C TYR A 188 8.16 -3.48 -6.08
N ARG A 189 7.10 -2.69 -6.14
CA ARG A 189 6.56 -2.15 -7.40
C ARG A 189 7.52 -1.21 -8.11
N LEU A 190 8.19 -0.36 -7.34
CA LEU A 190 9.23 0.52 -7.88
C LEU A 190 10.42 -0.27 -8.41
N PHE A 191 10.82 -1.34 -7.71
CA PHE A 191 11.82 -2.26 -8.23
C PHE A 191 11.38 -2.89 -9.56
N LEU A 192 10.14 -3.37 -9.68
CA LEU A 192 9.62 -3.93 -10.93
C LEU A 192 9.55 -2.90 -12.06
N LEU A 193 9.33 -1.62 -11.75
CA LEU A 193 9.31 -0.53 -12.73
C LEU A 193 10.72 -0.15 -13.21
N HIS A 194 11.69 -0.05 -12.30
CA HIS A 194 13.00 0.54 -12.57
C HIS A 194 14.14 -0.47 -12.67
N GLY A 195 14.01 -1.65 -12.05
CA GLY A 195 15.07 -2.66 -11.97
C GLY A 195 16.26 -2.25 -11.09
N ASP A 196 16.12 -1.23 -10.24
CA ASP A 196 17.20 -0.68 -9.41
C ASP A 196 17.17 -1.28 -8.00
N ALA A 197 18.31 -1.81 -7.55
CA ALA A 197 18.48 -2.48 -6.26
C ALA A 197 18.16 -1.58 -5.06
N LYS A 198 18.30 -0.24 -5.19
CA LYS A 198 18.00 0.70 -4.09
C LYS A 198 16.59 0.53 -3.51
N TYR A 199 15.61 0.14 -4.32
CA TYR A 199 14.26 -0.13 -3.85
C TYR A 199 14.21 -1.42 -3.03
N PHE A 200 14.98 -2.42 -3.44
CA PHE A 200 15.09 -3.67 -2.68
C PHE A 200 15.85 -3.50 -1.37
N ASP A 201 16.87 -2.66 -1.33
CA ASP A 201 17.58 -2.32 -0.08
C ASP A 201 16.63 -1.73 0.98
N VAL A 202 15.71 -0.86 0.55
CA VAL A 202 14.69 -0.29 1.44
C VAL A 202 13.65 -1.35 1.83
N LEU A 203 13.23 -2.18 0.86
CA LEU A 203 12.28 -3.27 1.09
C LEU A 203 12.82 -4.25 2.11
N GLU A 204 14.01 -4.76 1.91
CA GLU A 204 14.68 -5.74 2.77
C GLU A 204 14.85 -5.20 4.19
N ARG A 205 15.38 -3.98 4.33
CA ARG A 205 15.50 -3.30 5.62
C ARG A 205 14.16 -3.19 6.33
N THR A 206 13.11 -2.80 5.61
CA THR A 206 11.76 -2.66 6.16
C THR A 206 11.21 -4.03 6.58
N LEU A 207 11.39 -5.05 5.75
CA LEU A 207 10.92 -6.41 5.99
C LEU A 207 11.54 -6.99 7.27
N TYR A 208 12.86 -7.00 7.35
CA TYR A 208 13.59 -7.66 8.45
C TYR A 208 13.64 -6.87 9.75
N ASN A 209 13.29 -5.59 9.74
CA ASN A 209 13.32 -4.75 10.94
C ASN A 209 11.96 -4.10 11.24
N GLY A 210 11.45 -3.24 10.35
CA GLY A 210 10.24 -2.45 10.61
C GLY A 210 8.94 -3.26 10.57
N LEU A 211 8.91 -4.37 9.83
CA LEU A 211 7.72 -5.20 9.66
C LEU A 211 7.71 -6.39 10.63
N ILE A 212 8.77 -7.21 10.61
CA ILE A 212 8.77 -8.47 11.39
C ILE A 212 8.82 -8.20 12.89
N SER A 213 9.33 -7.03 13.32
CA SER A 213 9.22 -6.58 14.71
C SER A 213 7.77 -6.48 15.19
N GLY A 214 6.83 -6.31 14.25
CA GLY A 214 5.39 -6.27 14.53
C GLY A 214 4.79 -7.59 14.98
N VAL A 215 5.54 -8.71 14.95
CA VAL A 215 5.04 -10.05 15.31
C VAL A 215 5.94 -10.66 16.39
N SER A 216 5.36 -11.33 17.38
CA SER A 216 6.11 -12.11 18.37
C SER A 216 6.69 -13.38 17.75
N LEU A 217 7.73 -13.94 18.37
CA LEU A 217 8.38 -15.16 17.89
C LEU A 217 7.46 -16.37 17.84
N ASP A 218 6.47 -16.43 18.73
CA ASP A 218 5.44 -17.47 18.75
C ASP A 218 4.26 -17.20 17.79
N GLY A 219 4.28 -16.02 17.11
CA GLY A 219 3.22 -15.60 16.20
C GLY A 219 1.90 -15.19 16.88
N GLY A 220 1.83 -15.20 18.22
CA GLY A 220 0.60 -15.03 18.99
C GLY A 220 0.30 -13.59 19.41
N SER A 221 1.19 -12.64 19.21
CA SER A 221 0.99 -11.25 19.58
C SER A 221 1.67 -10.27 18.64
N PHE A 222 1.15 -9.03 18.61
CA PHE A 222 1.48 -8.05 17.59
C PHE A 222 1.73 -6.67 18.17
N PHE A 223 2.58 -5.88 17.51
CA PHE A 223 2.60 -4.43 17.65
C PHE A 223 1.68 -3.79 16.61
N TYR A 224 0.98 -2.75 17.01
CA TYR A 224 0.35 -1.80 16.12
C TYR A 224 1.37 -0.69 15.80
N PRO A 225 1.73 0.24 16.72
CA PRO A 225 2.93 1.07 16.57
C PRO A 225 4.20 0.28 16.95
N ASN A 226 5.32 0.67 16.34
CA ASN A 226 6.65 0.11 16.60
C ASN A 226 7.63 1.23 17.00
N PRO A 227 7.57 1.75 18.23
CA PRO A 227 8.53 2.76 18.68
C PRO A 227 9.95 2.19 18.72
N LEU A 228 10.95 3.04 18.43
CA LEU A 228 12.35 2.63 18.38
C LEU A 228 13.02 2.60 19.74
N SER A 229 12.41 3.23 20.76
CA SER A 229 12.85 3.13 22.14
C SER A 229 11.65 2.91 23.07
N SER A 230 11.89 2.32 24.23
CA SER A 230 10.84 1.98 25.18
C SER A 230 11.28 2.30 26.62
N SER A 231 10.33 2.72 27.42
CA SER A 231 10.49 2.82 28.88
C SER A 231 10.19 1.51 29.63
N GLY A 232 10.10 0.38 28.91
CA GLY A 232 9.80 -0.93 29.47
C GLY A 232 8.32 -1.25 29.68
N LYS A 233 7.43 -0.31 29.34
CA LYS A 233 5.97 -0.46 29.55
C LYS A 233 5.20 -0.82 28.28
N TYR A 234 5.85 -0.92 27.15
CA TYR A 234 5.25 -1.21 25.85
C TYR A 234 5.47 -2.65 25.44
N SER A 235 4.41 -3.37 25.15
CA SER A 235 4.45 -4.80 24.76
C SER A 235 3.48 -5.11 23.65
N ARG A 236 3.73 -6.21 22.92
CA ARG A 236 2.81 -6.74 21.93
C ARG A 236 1.51 -7.18 22.57
N LYS A 237 0.41 -7.12 21.81
CA LYS A 237 -0.93 -7.56 22.25
C LYS A 237 -1.45 -8.66 21.34
N PRO A 238 -2.23 -9.61 21.88
CA PRO A 238 -2.79 -10.71 21.08
C PRO A 238 -3.75 -10.20 20.00
N TRP A 239 -4.45 -9.10 20.26
CA TRP A 239 -5.44 -8.53 19.35
C TRP A 239 -5.69 -7.05 19.61
N PHE A 240 -6.39 -6.39 18.65
CA PHE A 240 -6.76 -4.97 18.71
C PHE A 240 -8.24 -4.79 18.36
N GLY A 241 -8.89 -3.72 18.86
CA GLY A 241 -10.24 -3.34 18.48
C GLY A 241 -10.35 -3.03 16.98
N CYS A 242 -9.32 -2.38 16.40
CA CYS A 242 -9.10 -2.30 14.95
C CYS A 242 -7.93 -3.23 14.61
N ALA A 243 -8.22 -4.44 14.13
CA ALA A 243 -7.22 -5.49 13.96
C ALA A 243 -6.56 -5.48 12.57
N CYS A 244 -6.26 -4.30 12.02
CA CYS A 244 -5.64 -4.20 10.69
C CYS A 244 -4.24 -4.81 10.64
N CYS A 245 -3.40 -4.59 11.66
CA CYS A 245 -2.02 -5.09 11.65
C CYS A 245 -1.92 -6.61 11.67
N PRO A 246 -2.58 -7.36 12.58
CA PRO A 246 -2.55 -8.82 12.56
C PRO A 246 -3.06 -9.42 11.25
N SER A 247 -4.19 -8.93 10.74
CA SER A 247 -4.77 -9.40 9.48
C SER A 247 -3.88 -9.06 8.28
N ASN A 248 -3.24 -7.90 8.29
CA ASN A 248 -2.33 -7.50 7.23
C ASN A 248 -1.03 -8.34 7.22
N VAL A 249 -0.49 -8.68 8.39
CA VAL A 249 0.63 -9.63 8.54
C VAL A 249 0.25 -11.00 7.97
N SER A 250 -0.91 -11.52 8.35
CA SER A 250 -1.42 -12.82 7.86
C SER A 250 -1.60 -12.84 6.34
N ARG A 251 -1.96 -11.72 5.74
CA ARG A 251 -2.04 -11.55 4.28
C ARG A 251 -0.67 -11.47 3.62
N PHE A 252 0.27 -10.79 4.26
CA PHE A 252 1.56 -10.47 3.68
C PHE A 252 2.54 -11.65 3.71
N ILE A 253 2.70 -12.33 4.85
CA ILE A 253 3.69 -13.40 5.02
C ILE A 253 3.59 -14.49 3.95
N PRO A 254 2.38 -15.01 3.60
CA PRO A 254 2.26 -16.01 2.54
C PRO A 254 2.67 -15.53 1.15
N SER A 255 2.74 -14.20 0.93
CA SER A 255 3.16 -13.64 -0.34
C SER A 255 4.68 -13.49 -0.50
N LEU A 256 5.47 -13.67 0.58
CA LEU A 256 6.93 -13.49 0.58
C LEU A 256 7.68 -14.28 -0.51
N PRO A 257 7.32 -15.53 -0.81
CA PRO A 257 7.99 -16.25 -1.89
C PRO A 257 7.98 -15.52 -3.24
N GLY A 258 6.96 -14.70 -3.50
CA GLY A 258 6.86 -13.88 -4.71
C GLY A 258 7.83 -12.70 -4.78
N TYR A 259 8.54 -12.38 -3.68
CA TYR A 259 9.53 -11.30 -3.63
C TYR A 259 10.97 -11.78 -3.81
N VAL A 260 11.21 -13.09 -3.66
CA VAL A 260 12.57 -13.67 -3.65
C VAL A 260 13.23 -13.54 -5.02
N TYR A 261 12.47 -13.75 -6.09
CA TYR A 261 12.99 -13.69 -7.46
C TYR A 261 12.12 -12.75 -8.31
N ALA A 262 12.78 -12.10 -9.26
CA ALA A 262 12.12 -11.47 -10.41
C ALA A 262 12.81 -11.90 -11.70
N VAL A 263 12.06 -11.92 -12.79
CA VAL A 263 12.55 -12.33 -14.11
C VAL A 263 12.21 -11.23 -15.11
N LYS A 264 13.17 -10.87 -15.94
CA LYS A 264 12.97 -10.00 -17.09
C LYS A 264 13.79 -10.53 -18.25
N ASP A 265 13.12 -10.93 -19.32
CA ASP A 265 13.74 -11.59 -20.46
C ASP A 265 14.58 -12.80 -20.01
N ASP A 266 15.88 -12.83 -20.29
CA ASP A 266 16.81 -13.89 -19.88
C ASP A 266 17.49 -13.61 -18.53
N GLN A 267 17.11 -12.55 -17.83
CA GLN A 267 17.72 -12.12 -16.57
C GLN A 267 16.90 -12.60 -15.38
N VAL A 268 17.58 -13.15 -14.38
CA VAL A 268 16.99 -13.51 -13.09
C VAL A 268 17.59 -12.60 -12.02
N TYR A 269 16.72 -11.91 -11.32
CA TYR A 269 17.08 -11.09 -10.15
C TYR A 269 16.88 -11.94 -8.90
N VAL A 270 17.94 -12.12 -8.11
CA VAL A 270 17.88 -12.76 -6.80
C VAL A 270 17.83 -11.65 -5.76
N ASN A 271 16.68 -11.48 -5.12
CA ASN A 271 16.38 -10.30 -4.33
C ASN A 271 16.47 -10.53 -2.82
N LEU A 272 15.97 -11.67 -2.34
CA LEU A 272 16.03 -12.08 -0.93
C LEU A 272 16.70 -13.45 -0.83
N PHE A 273 17.68 -13.59 0.09
CA PHE A 273 18.45 -14.82 0.28
C PHE A 273 18.96 -14.98 1.72
#